data_b2a2de3fca7e4f5da94be0c11ea70f36
#
_entry.id   b2a2de3fca7e4f5da94be0c11ea70f36
#
_cell.length_a   1.000
_cell.length_b   1.000
_cell.length_c   1.000
_cell.angle_alpha   90.00
_cell.angle_beta   90.00
_cell.angle_gamma   90.00
#
_symmetry.space_group_name_H-M   'P 1'
#
loop_
_entity.id
_entity.type
_entity.pdbx_description
1 polymer ?
#
loop_
_entity_poly.entity_id
_entity_poly.type
_entity_poly.pdbx_seq_one_letter_code
_entity_poly.pdbx_strand_id
1 'polypeptide(L)'
;MSTMQPMTMDHLARYGEIYATAFSGEPWNDAWQPADAEVHVREILESPQAYGMEYLVDGQVAGFLLGASMLFHYGRTFEINDLAVHPDFQGQGIATQLLDRCKADMRARGMAGINLITSADGYLPEWYARQGFARENSVILMGMEL
;
A
#
# COMPACT_ATOMS: atom_id res chain seq x y z
N MET A 1 18.36 11.26 -7.51
CA MET A 1 17.37 12.16 -6.90
C MET A 1 16.06 11.43 -6.69
N SER A 2 15.41 11.62 -5.56
CA SER A 2 14.17 10.93 -5.21
C SER A 2 13.02 11.92 -5.14
N THR A 3 11.86 11.51 -5.65
CA THR A 3 10.63 12.31 -5.61
C THR A 3 9.44 11.42 -5.30
N MET A 4 8.38 12.01 -4.74
CA MET A 4 7.09 11.37 -4.57
C MET A 4 6.03 12.15 -5.31
N GLN A 5 5.13 11.45 -5.98
CA GLN A 5 4.02 12.06 -6.72
C GLN A 5 2.82 11.11 -6.77
N PRO A 6 1.63 11.60 -7.09
CA PRO A 6 0.48 10.71 -7.25
C PRO A 6 0.74 9.62 -8.29
N MET A 7 0.23 8.42 -8.00
CA MET A 7 0.24 7.32 -8.97
C MET A 7 -0.56 7.69 -10.21
N THR A 8 -0.18 7.15 -11.35
CA THR A 8 -0.81 7.42 -12.64
C THR A 8 -1.06 6.12 -13.40
N MET A 9 -2.14 6.06 -14.16
CA MET A 9 -2.42 4.92 -15.05
C MET A 9 -1.32 4.68 -16.08
N ASP A 10 -0.54 5.70 -16.40
CA ASP A 10 0.56 5.58 -17.35
C ASP A 10 1.68 4.63 -16.88
N HIS A 11 1.76 4.38 -15.57
CA HIS A 11 2.80 3.53 -14.99
C HIS A 11 2.27 2.14 -14.55
N LEU A 12 1.08 1.74 -15.00
CA LEU A 12 0.47 0.46 -14.56
C LEU A 12 1.36 -0.75 -14.79
N ALA A 13 2.05 -0.81 -15.93
CA ALA A 13 2.95 -1.94 -16.22
C ALA A 13 4.06 -2.05 -15.16
N ARG A 14 4.62 -0.92 -14.76
CA ARG A 14 5.66 -0.89 -13.72
C ARG A 14 5.09 -1.25 -12.35
N TYR A 15 3.89 -0.79 -12.02
CA TYR A 15 3.24 -1.17 -10.76
C TYR A 15 2.98 -2.67 -10.70
N GLY A 16 2.53 -3.27 -11.79
CA GLY A 16 2.32 -4.72 -11.85
C GLY A 16 3.61 -5.52 -11.64
N GLU A 17 4.70 -5.06 -12.24
CA GLU A 17 6.03 -5.65 -12.06
C GLU A 17 6.49 -5.54 -10.61
N ILE A 18 6.40 -4.36 -10.01
CA ILE A 18 6.79 -4.13 -8.61
C ILE A 18 5.94 -5.02 -7.69
N TYR A 19 4.63 -5.03 -7.89
CA TYR A 19 3.70 -5.80 -7.08
C TYR A 19 4.04 -7.30 -7.10
N ALA A 20 4.12 -7.87 -8.30
CA ALA A 20 4.39 -9.28 -8.47
C ALA A 20 5.75 -9.67 -7.86
N THR A 21 6.77 -8.83 -8.04
CA THR A 21 8.11 -9.10 -7.53
C THR A 21 8.19 -8.94 -6.02
N ALA A 22 7.59 -7.89 -5.46
CA ALA A 22 7.62 -7.62 -4.02
C ALA A 22 6.88 -8.69 -3.22
N PHE A 23 5.72 -9.13 -3.70
CA PHE A 23 4.88 -10.10 -2.98
C PHE A 23 5.22 -11.55 -3.29
N SER A 24 6.17 -11.83 -4.17
CA SER A 24 6.69 -13.20 -4.37
C SER A 24 7.64 -13.64 -3.27
N GLY A 25 8.22 -12.68 -2.52
CA GLY A 25 9.10 -12.96 -1.39
C GLY A 25 8.35 -13.10 -0.08
N GLU A 26 9.10 -13.43 0.98
CA GLU A 26 8.53 -13.54 2.32
C GLU A 26 8.05 -12.18 2.85
N PRO A 27 7.03 -12.16 3.71
CA PRO A 27 6.27 -13.30 4.26
C PRO A 27 5.14 -13.79 3.34
N TRP A 28 4.92 -13.15 2.19
CA TRP A 28 3.74 -13.38 1.37
C TRP A 28 3.88 -14.63 0.49
N ASN A 29 5.00 -14.76 -0.21
CA ASN A 29 5.29 -15.88 -1.12
C ASN A 29 4.16 -16.12 -2.13
N ASP A 30 3.55 -15.03 -2.60
CA ASP A 30 2.41 -15.08 -3.52
C ASP A 30 2.88 -15.24 -4.96
N ALA A 31 2.10 -15.98 -5.74
CA ALA A 31 2.41 -16.30 -7.14
C ALA A 31 1.73 -15.32 -8.11
N TRP A 32 1.87 -14.02 -7.88
CA TRP A 32 1.28 -13.00 -8.74
C TRP A 32 1.93 -12.97 -10.11
N GLN A 33 1.10 -12.97 -11.15
CA GLN A 33 1.56 -12.66 -12.51
C GLN A 33 1.48 -11.13 -12.69
N PRO A 34 2.46 -10.50 -13.36
CA PRO A 34 2.43 -9.05 -13.56
C PRO A 34 1.14 -8.52 -14.18
N ALA A 35 0.56 -9.25 -15.14
CA ALA A 35 -0.69 -8.84 -15.78
C ALA A 35 -1.87 -8.81 -14.80
N ASP A 36 -1.96 -9.78 -13.91
CA ASP A 36 -3.01 -9.80 -12.87
C ASP A 36 -2.78 -8.72 -11.83
N ALA A 37 -1.53 -8.46 -11.48
CA ALA A 37 -1.18 -7.38 -10.57
C ALA A 37 -1.54 -6.01 -11.15
N GLU A 38 -1.35 -5.80 -12.46
CA GLU A 38 -1.80 -4.57 -13.12
C GLU A 38 -3.30 -4.37 -12.99
N VAL A 39 -4.08 -5.42 -13.19
CA VAL A 39 -5.55 -5.36 -13.03
C VAL A 39 -5.91 -5.00 -11.60
N HIS A 40 -5.28 -5.66 -10.62
CA HIS A 40 -5.49 -5.39 -9.21
C HIS A 40 -5.23 -3.92 -8.86
N VAL A 41 -4.10 -3.38 -9.27
CA VAL A 41 -3.74 -1.98 -9.01
C VAL A 41 -4.70 -1.03 -9.72
N ARG A 42 -5.03 -1.31 -10.99
CA ARG A 42 -5.95 -0.48 -11.76
C ARG A 42 -7.32 -0.40 -11.11
N GLU A 43 -7.87 -1.51 -10.65
CA GLU A 43 -9.20 -1.53 -10.03
C GLU A 43 -9.26 -0.65 -8.79
N ILE A 44 -8.20 -0.62 -7.99
CA ILE A 44 -8.13 0.26 -6.83
C ILE A 44 -7.98 1.72 -7.26
N LEU A 45 -7.08 2.02 -8.20
CA LEU A 45 -6.86 3.37 -8.69
C LEU A 45 -8.11 3.98 -9.33
N GLU A 46 -8.95 3.16 -9.96
CA GLU A 46 -10.21 3.60 -10.58
C GLU A 46 -11.33 3.82 -9.57
N SER A 47 -11.16 3.41 -8.31
CA SER A 47 -12.21 3.63 -7.33
C SER A 47 -12.37 5.12 -7.02
N PRO A 48 -13.62 5.60 -6.75
CA PRO A 48 -13.89 7.03 -6.59
C PRO A 48 -13.13 7.72 -5.45
N GLN A 49 -12.75 6.97 -4.44
CA GLN A 49 -12.07 7.49 -3.25
C GLN A 49 -10.61 7.00 -3.17
N ALA A 50 -10.02 6.70 -4.32
CA ALA A 50 -8.65 6.21 -4.36
C ALA A 50 -7.63 7.27 -3.96
N TYR A 51 -6.56 6.81 -3.32
CA TYR A 51 -5.34 7.58 -3.09
C TYR A 51 -4.18 6.67 -3.44
N GLY A 52 -3.27 7.17 -4.26
CA GLY A 52 -2.04 6.45 -4.59
C GLY A 52 -0.87 7.41 -4.68
N MET A 53 0.25 7.00 -4.12
CA MET A 53 1.50 7.78 -4.13
C MET A 53 2.62 6.88 -4.60
N GLU A 54 3.38 7.33 -5.61
CA GLU A 54 4.55 6.62 -6.09
C GLU A 54 5.83 7.29 -5.66
N TYR A 55 6.86 6.50 -5.47
CA TYR A 55 8.21 6.95 -5.14
C TYR A 55 9.12 6.69 -6.32
N LEU A 56 9.78 7.75 -6.80
CA LEU A 56 10.71 7.64 -7.94
C LEU A 56 12.15 7.85 -7.48
N VAL A 57 13.03 7.02 -8.03
CA VAL A 57 14.48 7.18 -7.88
C VAL A 57 15.04 7.38 -9.29
N ASP A 58 15.63 8.54 -9.52
CA ASP A 58 16.18 8.91 -10.84
C ASP A 58 15.18 8.69 -11.99
N GLY A 59 13.92 9.05 -11.73
CA GLY A 59 12.85 8.96 -12.71
C GLY A 59 12.20 7.57 -12.85
N GLN A 60 12.69 6.57 -12.14
CA GLN A 60 12.13 5.21 -12.15
C GLN A 60 11.28 4.97 -10.93
N VAL A 61 10.08 4.41 -11.11
CA VAL A 61 9.22 4.02 -9.99
C VAL A 61 9.88 2.90 -9.20
N ALA A 62 10.15 3.17 -7.92
CA ALA A 62 10.78 2.22 -7.00
C ALA A 62 9.77 1.55 -6.08
N GLY A 63 8.66 2.21 -5.81
CA GLY A 63 7.63 1.70 -4.92
C GLY A 63 6.37 2.56 -4.95
N PHE A 64 5.31 2.10 -4.28
CA PHE A 64 4.06 2.85 -4.19
C PHE A 64 3.25 2.44 -2.97
N LEU A 65 2.35 3.34 -2.57
CA LEU A 65 1.33 3.10 -1.56
C LEU A 65 -0.01 3.41 -2.20
N LEU A 66 -0.98 2.51 -2.04
CA LEU A 66 -2.26 2.57 -2.71
C LEU A 66 -3.39 2.13 -1.78
N GLY A 67 -4.49 2.85 -1.81
CA GLY A 67 -5.68 2.49 -1.07
C GLY A 67 -6.86 3.36 -1.41
N ALA A 68 -7.91 3.24 -0.61
CA ALA A 68 -9.13 4.02 -0.79
C ALA A 68 -9.80 4.27 0.56
N SER A 69 -10.59 5.32 0.64
CA SER A 69 -11.29 5.66 1.87
C SER A 69 -12.78 5.32 1.79
N MET A 70 -13.39 5.13 2.95
CA MET A 70 -14.81 4.86 3.10
C MET A 70 -15.37 5.64 4.27
N LEU A 71 -16.60 6.12 4.12
CA LEU A 71 -17.29 6.85 5.19
C LEU A 71 -17.91 5.87 6.19
N PHE A 72 -17.63 6.09 7.46
CA PHE A 72 -18.23 5.41 8.60
C PHE A 72 -18.95 6.43 9.48
N HIS A 73 -19.70 5.97 10.48
CA HIS A 73 -20.46 6.86 11.36
C HIS A 73 -19.57 7.81 12.19
N TYR A 74 -18.29 7.46 12.38
CA TYR A 74 -17.31 8.25 13.14
C TYR A 74 -16.40 9.11 12.23
N GLY A 75 -16.59 9.03 10.91
CA GLY A 75 -15.80 9.76 9.95
C GLY A 75 -15.30 8.88 8.83
N ARG A 76 -14.51 9.45 7.94
CA ARG A 76 -13.93 8.72 6.81
C ARG A 76 -12.60 8.09 7.22
N THR A 77 -12.43 6.82 6.91
CA THR A 77 -11.21 6.06 7.21
C THR A 77 -10.55 5.63 5.90
N PHE A 78 -9.23 5.80 5.81
CA PHE A 78 -8.45 5.34 4.67
C PHE A 78 -7.92 3.93 4.94
N GLU A 79 -8.15 3.02 4.01
CA GLU A 79 -7.55 1.69 4.06
C GLU A 79 -6.37 1.61 3.10
N ILE A 80 -5.20 1.27 3.62
CA ILE A 80 -4.04 0.97 2.78
C ILE A 80 -4.24 -0.46 2.26
N ASN A 81 -4.44 -0.58 0.94
CA ASN A 81 -4.56 -1.89 0.29
C ASN A 81 -3.19 -2.47 -0.04
N ASP A 82 -2.27 -1.64 -0.50
CA ASP A 82 -0.95 -2.08 -0.92
C ASP A 82 0.12 -1.06 -0.58
N LEU A 83 1.23 -1.56 -0.08
CA LEU A 83 2.47 -0.82 0.11
C LEU A 83 3.58 -1.72 -0.38
N ALA A 84 4.16 -1.39 -1.53
CA ALA A 84 5.11 -2.25 -2.22
C ALA A 84 6.36 -1.47 -2.64
N VAL A 85 7.53 -2.07 -2.42
CA VAL A 85 8.82 -1.54 -2.87
C VAL A 85 9.53 -2.63 -3.65
N HIS A 86 10.00 -2.30 -4.85
CA HIS A 86 10.76 -3.24 -5.66
C HIS A 86 11.99 -3.74 -4.89
N PRO A 87 12.32 -5.05 -4.93
CA PRO A 87 13.44 -5.60 -4.19
C PRO A 87 14.76 -4.87 -4.37
N ASP A 88 15.02 -4.34 -5.57
CA ASP A 88 16.26 -3.59 -5.85
C ASP A 88 16.36 -2.28 -5.05
N PHE A 89 15.27 -1.80 -4.50
CA PHE A 89 15.20 -0.53 -3.76
C PHE A 89 14.83 -0.71 -2.29
N GLN A 90 14.68 -1.93 -1.81
CA GLN A 90 14.36 -2.21 -0.41
C GLN A 90 15.55 -1.87 0.51
N GLY A 91 15.25 -1.59 1.78
CA GLY A 91 16.26 -1.24 2.76
C GLY A 91 16.76 0.20 2.67
N GLN A 92 16.09 1.08 1.92
CA GLN A 92 16.46 2.48 1.74
C GLN A 92 15.46 3.47 2.38
N GLY A 93 14.51 2.98 3.15
CA GLY A 93 13.52 3.82 3.83
C GLY A 93 12.38 4.31 2.95
N ILE A 94 12.19 3.73 1.78
CA ILE A 94 11.15 4.16 0.82
C ILE A 94 9.75 3.89 1.39
N ALA A 95 9.52 2.70 1.95
CA ALA A 95 8.22 2.36 2.54
C ALA A 95 7.85 3.33 3.68
N THR A 96 8.82 3.68 4.53
CA THR A 96 8.63 4.63 5.62
C THR A 96 8.26 6.00 5.08
N GLN A 97 8.95 6.48 4.04
CA GLN A 97 8.67 7.78 3.44
C GLN A 97 7.28 7.82 2.78
N LEU A 98 6.90 6.76 2.07
CA LEU A 98 5.56 6.65 1.48
C LEU A 98 4.48 6.67 2.57
N LEU A 99 4.68 5.93 3.64
CA LEU A 99 3.73 5.88 4.74
C LEU A 99 3.63 7.23 5.47
N ASP A 100 4.74 7.88 5.72
CA ASP A 100 4.76 9.21 6.35
C ASP A 100 4.03 10.25 5.50
N ARG A 101 4.22 10.21 4.19
CA ARG A 101 3.49 11.09 3.26
C ARG A 101 1.99 10.79 3.29
N CYS A 102 1.61 9.52 3.29
CA CYS A 102 0.21 9.11 3.40
C CYS A 102 -0.42 9.64 4.70
N LYS A 103 0.25 9.48 5.82
CA LYS A 103 -0.24 9.98 7.11
C LYS A 103 -0.47 11.50 7.07
N ALA A 104 0.49 12.25 6.53
CA ALA A 104 0.37 13.69 6.41
C ALA A 104 -0.81 14.08 5.52
N ASP A 105 -0.97 13.44 4.38
CA ASP A 105 -2.05 13.71 3.45
C ASP A 105 -3.43 13.37 4.05
N MET A 106 -3.53 12.24 4.77
CA MET A 106 -4.78 11.84 5.41
C MET A 106 -5.17 12.77 6.56
N ARG A 107 -4.20 13.25 7.34
CA ARG A 107 -4.46 14.28 8.36
C ARG A 107 -4.95 15.58 7.72
N ALA A 108 -4.32 16.01 6.63
CA ALA A 108 -4.72 17.22 5.92
C ALA A 108 -6.13 17.10 5.34
N ARG A 109 -6.57 15.92 4.98
CA ARG A 109 -7.92 15.65 4.46
C ARG A 109 -8.97 15.44 5.55
N GLY A 110 -8.57 15.43 6.82
CA GLY A 110 -9.49 15.24 7.94
C GLY A 110 -9.98 13.81 8.13
N MET A 111 -9.21 12.81 7.68
CA MET A 111 -9.54 11.41 7.91
C MET A 111 -9.57 11.08 9.39
N ALA A 112 -10.52 10.24 9.81
CA ALA A 112 -10.63 9.80 11.19
C ALA A 112 -9.55 8.77 11.55
N GLY A 113 -9.06 8.02 10.57
CA GLY A 113 -8.03 7.02 10.80
C GLY A 113 -7.51 6.39 9.52
N ILE A 114 -6.51 5.54 9.70
CA ILE A 114 -5.93 4.70 8.65
C ILE A 114 -5.92 3.28 9.18
N ASN A 115 -6.38 2.32 8.37
CA ASN A 115 -6.28 0.91 8.72
C ASN A 115 -5.67 0.10 7.58
N LEU A 116 -5.28 -1.13 7.87
CA LEU A 116 -4.72 -2.05 6.90
C LEU A 116 -4.84 -3.49 7.39
N ILE A 117 -4.70 -4.42 6.47
CA ILE A 117 -4.58 -5.85 6.76
C ILE A 117 -3.17 -6.27 6.36
N THR A 118 -2.49 -6.98 7.25
CA THR A 118 -1.13 -7.46 6.99
C THR A 118 -0.96 -8.87 7.55
N SER A 119 0.20 -9.47 7.30
CA SER A 119 0.53 -10.79 7.86
C SER A 119 0.49 -10.75 9.39
N ALA A 120 -0.16 -11.74 10.00
CA ALA A 120 -0.23 -11.82 11.46
C ALA A 120 1.11 -12.17 12.11
N ASP A 121 1.98 -12.81 11.35
CA ASP A 121 3.26 -13.31 11.83
C ASP A 121 4.43 -12.62 11.10
N GLY A 122 5.64 -12.81 11.63
CA GLY A 122 6.83 -12.23 11.04
C GLY A 122 7.08 -10.79 11.49
N TYR A 123 7.84 -10.05 10.70
CA TYR A 123 8.30 -8.71 11.07
C TYR A 123 7.29 -7.58 10.80
N LEU A 124 6.30 -7.81 9.94
CA LEU A 124 5.39 -6.74 9.52
C LEU A 124 4.55 -6.14 10.64
N PRO A 125 3.93 -6.94 11.54
CA PRO A 125 3.17 -6.33 12.64
C PRO A 125 4.01 -5.41 13.52
N GLU A 126 5.26 -5.78 13.79
CA GLU A 126 6.17 -4.96 14.58
C GLU A 126 6.59 -3.71 13.82
N TRP A 127 6.84 -3.83 12.51
CA TRP A 127 7.17 -2.68 11.68
C TRP A 127 6.04 -1.65 11.67
N TYR A 128 4.79 -2.11 11.48
CA TYR A 128 3.63 -1.22 11.53
C TYR A 128 3.40 -0.64 12.93
N ALA A 129 3.66 -1.40 13.99
CA ALA A 129 3.56 -0.89 15.35
C ALA A 129 4.53 0.28 15.58
N ARG A 130 5.75 0.18 15.07
CA ARG A 130 6.72 1.29 15.13
C ARG A 130 6.27 2.52 14.33
N GLN A 131 5.40 2.32 13.33
CA GLN A 131 4.82 3.41 12.57
C GLN A 131 3.57 4.03 13.23
N GLY A 132 3.15 3.51 14.38
CA GLY A 132 2.00 4.04 15.12
C GLY A 132 0.71 3.23 14.98
N PHE A 133 0.75 2.08 14.32
CA PHE A 133 -0.42 1.21 14.19
C PHE A 133 -0.50 0.25 15.36
N ALA A 134 -1.72 -0.17 15.70
CA ALA A 134 -1.97 -1.18 16.73
C ALA A 134 -2.88 -2.26 16.17
N ARG A 135 -2.75 -3.48 16.69
CA ARG A 135 -3.66 -4.56 16.32
C ARG A 135 -5.07 -4.22 16.79
N GLU A 136 -6.04 -4.43 15.92
CA GLU A 136 -7.45 -4.31 16.28
C GLU A 136 -7.98 -5.70 16.62
N ASN A 137 -8.08 -5.99 17.92
CA ASN A 137 -8.42 -7.33 18.40
C ASN A 137 -9.93 -7.61 18.45
N SER A 138 -10.76 -6.61 18.18
CA SER A 138 -12.22 -6.77 18.18
C SER A 138 -12.78 -7.28 16.85
N VAL A 139 -11.94 -7.37 15.82
CA VAL A 139 -12.34 -7.81 14.47
C VAL A 139 -11.42 -8.91 13.99
N ILE A 140 -11.93 -9.78 13.13
CA ILE A 140 -11.14 -10.81 12.44
C ILE A 140 -11.49 -10.83 10.97
N LEU A 141 -10.55 -11.22 10.15
CA LEU A 141 -10.79 -11.53 8.74
C LEU A 141 -11.38 -12.93 8.66
N MET A 142 -12.51 -13.08 7.96
CA MET A 142 -13.13 -14.39 7.70
C MET A 142 -13.26 -14.57 6.21
N GLY A 143 -13.05 -15.80 5.73
CA GLY A 143 -13.10 -16.11 4.30
C GLY A 143 -13.80 -17.43 4.05
N MET A 144 -14.21 -17.63 2.80
CA MET A 144 -14.79 -18.87 2.30
C MET A 144 -14.27 -19.11 0.90
N GLU A 145 -13.80 -20.32 0.63
CA GLU A 145 -13.49 -20.74 -0.73
C GLU A 145 -14.76 -21.16 -1.45
N LEU A 146 -14.87 -20.77 -2.73
CA LEU A 146 -16.03 -21.07 -3.55
C LEU A 146 -15.70 -22.09 -4.64
#